data_4c1d30a10dccc98e1c3411a7baf150a2
#
_entry.id   4c1d30a10dccc98e1c3411a7baf150a2
#
_cell.length_a   1.000
_cell.length_b   1.000
_cell.length_c   1.000
_cell.angle_alpha   90.00
_cell.angle_beta   90.00
_cell.angle_gamma   90.00
#
_symmetry.space_group_name_H-M   'P 1'
#
loop_
_entity.id
_entity.type
_entity.pdbx_description
1 polymer ?
#
loop_
_entity_poly.entity_id
_entity_poly.type
_entity_poly.pdbx_seq_one_letter_code
_entity_poly.pdbx_strand_id
1 'polypeptide(L)'
;MTLREFRLPDLGEGLTESDIVAWRIAEGDAVELNQIIAEVETAKALVELPSPYAGVVAELHAREGETVNVGDRLVTFAVTAPAPSSTTEDDAPEPNLVGYGARPEHAGRPVRRARRVPAGVVPAAPVVRRDRAERPRSTPPVRHLARQLGIDLERVTGTGPDGLITRDDVAAVANRVTDSGPVTRIPIRGVRKHTAAAMVASAFTAPHVTVFHTIDVTAARELSARLTAETGAKIGLLAIVSRAVCLGLAAHPELNSRWEDGTQEIVQYGYVNLGIAAATDRGLVVPNVKDAGTLALPEMAAALAELTSEARAGKASPERLTGGTFTITNIGVFGVEAGTPILNPGEAGILALGAAQRRPWEFEGGIALREVMTLSLSFDHRVVDGEQGSRFLAELGARLERADEGELT
;
A
#
# COMPACT_ATOMS: atom_id res chain seq x y z
N MET A 1 -39.97 -20.57 4.97
CA MET A 1 -38.89 -19.67 4.51
C MET A 1 -37.58 -20.27 4.95
N THR A 2 -36.65 -20.46 4.04
CA THR A 2 -35.31 -21.00 4.35
C THR A 2 -34.32 -19.84 4.33
N LEU A 3 -33.47 -19.72 5.35
CA LEU A 3 -32.41 -18.71 5.38
C LEU A 3 -31.24 -19.19 4.51
N ARG A 4 -30.76 -18.32 3.64
CA ARG A 4 -29.58 -18.54 2.78
C ARG A 4 -28.57 -17.46 3.02
N GLU A 5 -27.34 -17.83 3.36
CA GLU A 5 -26.23 -16.90 3.51
C GLU A 5 -25.58 -16.63 2.16
N PHE A 6 -25.34 -15.38 1.85
CA PHE A 6 -24.48 -14.96 0.75
C PHE A 6 -23.18 -14.45 1.32
N ARG A 7 -22.09 -14.99 0.81
CA ARG A 7 -20.73 -14.68 1.23
C ARG A 7 -20.03 -13.90 0.12
N LEU A 8 -19.06 -13.08 0.50
CA LEU A 8 -18.25 -12.33 -0.49
C LEU A 8 -17.56 -13.33 -1.43
N PRO A 9 -17.92 -13.37 -2.72
CA PRO A 9 -17.25 -14.23 -3.68
C PRO A 9 -15.83 -13.75 -3.98
N ASP A 10 -14.99 -14.63 -4.52
CA ASP A 10 -13.73 -14.22 -5.14
C ASP A 10 -14.07 -13.42 -6.41
N LEU A 11 -13.75 -12.12 -6.37
CA LEU A 11 -14.00 -11.19 -7.48
C LEU A 11 -12.89 -11.22 -8.55
N GLY A 12 -12.00 -12.21 -8.46
CA GLY A 12 -10.92 -12.47 -9.41
C GLY A 12 -9.54 -12.05 -8.90
N GLU A 13 -8.49 -12.66 -9.48
CA GLU A 13 -7.07 -12.33 -9.28
C GLU A 13 -6.50 -12.51 -7.86
N GLY A 14 -7.10 -13.42 -7.05
CA GLY A 14 -6.56 -13.76 -5.73
C GLY A 14 -6.70 -12.65 -4.68
N LEU A 15 -7.74 -11.81 -4.81
CA LEU A 15 -8.06 -10.79 -3.80
C LEU A 15 -8.55 -11.47 -2.53
N THR A 16 -8.00 -11.07 -1.38
CA THR A 16 -8.34 -11.64 -0.08
C THR A 16 -9.40 -10.85 0.68
N GLU A 17 -9.61 -9.58 0.31
CA GLU A 17 -10.53 -8.66 0.99
C GLU A 17 -11.07 -7.59 0.03
N SER A 18 -12.24 -7.00 0.34
CA SER A 18 -12.85 -5.87 -0.37
C SER A 18 -13.59 -4.95 0.58
N ASP A 19 -13.68 -3.66 0.26
CA ASP A 19 -14.39 -2.66 1.08
C ASP A 19 -15.81 -2.47 0.56
N ILE A 20 -16.83 -2.51 1.44
CA ILE A 20 -18.21 -2.18 1.08
C ILE A 20 -18.33 -0.66 0.91
N VAL A 21 -18.56 -0.21 -0.31
CA VAL A 21 -18.68 1.22 -0.61
C VAL A 21 -20.09 1.71 -0.32
N ALA A 22 -21.09 1.00 -0.83
CA ALA A 22 -22.50 1.33 -0.62
C ALA A 22 -23.38 0.08 -0.69
N TRP A 23 -24.42 0.04 0.15
CA TRP A 23 -25.50 -0.89 0.02
C TRP A 23 -26.60 -0.33 -0.87
N ARG A 24 -27.14 -1.12 -1.79
CA ARG A 24 -28.27 -0.78 -2.64
C ARG A 24 -29.58 -1.37 -2.12
N ILE A 25 -29.52 -2.05 -0.98
CA ILE A 25 -30.64 -2.72 -0.29
C ILE A 25 -30.57 -2.44 1.20
N ALA A 26 -31.70 -2.60 1.88
CA ALA A 26 -31.85 -2.54 3.33
C ALA A 26 -32.46 -3.83 3.87
N GLU A 27 -32.34 -4.05 5.19
CA GLU A 27 -33.02 -5.16 5.85
C GLU A 27 -34.54 -5.03 5.69
N GLY A 28 -35.18 -6.12 5.25
CA GLY A 28 -36.61 -6.18 4.92
C GLY A 28 -36.93 -5.96 3.45
N ASP A 29 -35.99 -5.53 2.62
CA ASP A 29 -36.22 -5.33 1.19
C ASP A 29 -36.40 -6.66 0.44
N ALA A 30 -37.29 -6.65 -0.54
CA ALA A 30 -37.43 -7.74 -1.50
C ALA A 30 -36.41 -7.57 -2.63
N VAL A 31 -35.64 -8.62 -2.91
CA VAL A 31 -34.56 -8.63 -3.89
C VAL A 31 -34.83 -9.69 -4.95
N GLU A 32 -34.63 -9.33 -6.22
CA GLU A 32 -34.69 -10.24 -7.35
C GLU A 32 -33.35 -10.93 -7.63
N LEU A 33 -33.37 -12.05 -8.33
CA LEU A 33 -32.16 -12.75 -8.77
C LEU A 33 -31.34 -11.83 -9.70
N ASN A 34 -30.03 -11.72 -9.45
CA ASN A 34 -29.10 -10.82 -10.17
C ASN A 34 -29.35 -9.31 -9.99
N GLN A 35 -30.23 -8.92 -9.09
CA GLN A 35 -30.33 -7.50 -8.70
C GLN A 35 -29.05 -7.05 -8.01
N ILE A 36 -28.53 -5.87 -8.35
CA ILE A 36 -27.35 -5.28 -7.69
C ILE A 36 -27.71 -4.94 -6.24
N ILE A 37 -26.95 -5.52 -5.29
CA ILE A 37 -27.21 -5.39 -3.85
C ILE A 37 -26.18 -4.53 -3.13
N ALA A 38 -24.95 -4.49 -3.65
CA ALA A 38 -23.87 -3.67 -3.08
C ALA A 38 -22.89 -3.22 -4.14
N GLU A 39 -22.18 -2.15 -3.86
CA GLU A 39 -20.96 -1.74 -4.56
C GLU A 39 -19.78 -2.01 -3.64
N VAL A 40 -18.80 -2.75 -4.15
CA VAL A 40 -17.58 -3.10 -3.41
C VAL A 40 -16.35 -2.56 -4.12
N GLU A 41 -15.45 -1.93 -3.38
CA GLU A 41 -14.18 -1.45 -3.89
C GLU A 41 -13.13 -2.54 -3.67
N THR A 42 -12.56 -2.99 -4.78
CA THR A 42 -11.40 -3.87 -4.78
C THR A 42 -10.11 -3.05 -4.92
N ALA A 43 -8.96 -3.71 -4.82
CA ALA A 43 -7.66 -3.08 -5.07
C ALA A 43 -7.55 -2.37 -6.44
N LYS A 44 -8.40 -2.76 -7.42
CA LYS A 44 -8.26 -2.33 -8.82
C LYS A 44 -9.48 -1.58 -9.37
N ALA A 45 -10.69 -1.89 -8.90
CA ALA A 45 -11.92 -1.32 -9.45
C ALA A 45 -13.07 -1.32 -8.44
N LEU A 46 -14.07 -0.50 -8.72
CA LEU A 46 -15.39 -0.58 -8.10
C LEU A 46 -16.19 -1.65 -8.84
N VAL A 47 -16.69 -2.65 -8.12
CA VAL A 47 -17.43 -3.80 -8.66
C VAL A 47 -18.83 -3.83 -8.07
N GLU A 48 -19.83 -3.97 -8.93
CA GLU A 48 -21.22 -4.17 -8.52
C GLU A 48 -21.44 -5.64 -8.17
N LEU A 49 -22.05 -5.91 -7.01
CA LEU A 49 -22.29 -7.24 -6.49
C LEU A 49 -23.77 -7.64 -6.74
N PRO A 50 -24.06 -8.60 -7.61
CA PRO A 50 -25.42 -9.06 -7.86
C PRO A 50 -25.86 -10.08 -6.80
N SER A 51 -27.16 -10.10 -6.49
CA SER A 51 -27.75 -11.09 -5.60
C SER A 51 -27.83 -12.48 -6.26
N PRO A 52 -27.32 -13.53 -5.61
CA PRO A 52 -27.46 -14.90 -6.11
C PRO A 52 -28.83 -15.53 -5.78
N TYR A 53 -29.68 -14.83 -5.04
CA TYR A 53 -30.98 -15.34 -4.60
C TYR A 53 -32.08 -14.28 -4.81
N ALA A 54 -33.29 -14.74 -5.14
CA ALA A 54 -34.51 -13.97 -5.02
C ALA A 54 -35.13 -14.23 -3.64
N GLY A 55 -35.46 -13.19 -2.89
CA GLY A 55 -36.00 -13.32 -1.54
C GLY A 55 -36.08 -11.99 -0.80
N VAL A 56 -36.25 -12.06 0.51
CA VAL A 56 -36.26 -10.87 1.38
C VAL A 56 -34.96 -10.82 2.17
N VAL A 57 -34.33 -9.65 2.27
CA VAL A 57 -33.12 -9.44 3.07
C VAL A 57 -33.47 -9.60 4.55
N ALA A 58 -32.90 -10.61 5.19
CA ALA A 58 -33.13 -10.88 6.61
C ALA A 58 -32.16 -10.13 7.51
N GLU A 59 -30.87 -10.02 7.10
CA GLU A 59 -29.82 -9.39 7.89
C GLU A 59 -28.65 -8.99 6.99
N LEU A 60 -28.06 -7.82 7.25
CA LEU A 60 -26.80 -7.35 6.66
C LEU A 60 -25.66 -7.53 7.68
N HIS A 61 -24.62 -8.29 7.31
CA HIS A 61 -23.51 -8.65 8.22
C HIS A 61 -22.32 -7.68 8.18
N ALA A 62 -22.30 -6.75 7.23
CA ALA A 62 -21.26 -5.74 7.10
C ALA A 62 -21.87 -4.35 6.89
N ARG A 63 -21.18 -3.32 7.36
CA ARG A 63 -21.60 -1.90 7.24
C ARG A 63 -20.91 -1.26 6.04
N GLU A 64 -21.50 -0.15 5.56
CA GLU A 64 -20.82 0.70 4.58
C GLU A 64 -19.49 1.19 5.12
N GLY A 65 -18.45 1.05 4.28
CA GLY A 65 -17.08 1.37 4.61
C GLY A 65 -16.35 0.34 5.46
N GLU A 66 -16.87 -0.87 5.63
CA GLU A 66 -16.24 -1.99 6.32
C GLU A 66 -15.49 -2.88 5.32
N THR A 67 -14.28 -3.32 5.69
CA THR A 67 -13.50 -4.29 4.91
C THR A 67 -13.95 -5.69 5.26
N VAL A 68 -14.29 -6.49 4.25
CA VAL A 68 -14.77 -7.88 4.39
C VAL A 68 -13.84 -8.81 3.63
N ASN A 69 -13.49 -9.96 4.23
CA ASN A 69 -12.65 -10.96 3.56
C ASN A 69 -13.48 -11.82 2.60
N VAL A 70 -12.83 -12.33 1.56
CA VAL A 70 -13.45 -13.32 0.67
C VAL A 70 -13.88 -14.55 1.49
N GLY A 71 -15.15 -14.94 1.33
CA GLY A 71 -15.77 -16.03 2.08
C GLY A 71 -16.50 -15.60 3.36
N ASP A 72 -16.36 -14.35 3.84
CA ASP A 72 -17.12 -13.83 4.96
C ASP A 72 -18.59 -13.58 4.58
N ARG A 73 -19.48 -13.60 5.58
CA ARG A 73 -20.91 -13.39 5.37
C ARG A 73 -21.19 -11.92 5.05
N LEU A 74 -21.96 -11.69 3.99
CA LEU A 74 -22.41 -10.35 3.60
C LEU A 74 -23.88 -10.13 3.91
N VAL A 75 -24.74 -11.03 3.41
CA VAL A 75 -26.20 -10.90 3.51
C VAL A 75 -26.82 -12.25 3.80
N THR A 76 -27.85 -12.26 4.67
CA THR A 76 -28.74 -13.41 4.84
C THR A 76 -30.08 -13.11 4.18
N PHE A 77 -30.50 -14.00 3.26
CA PHE A 77 -31.80 -13.90 2.57
C PHE A 77 -32.79 -14.93 3.12
N ALA A 78 -34.03 -14.49 3.31
CA ALA A 78 -35.17 -15.38 3.53
C ALA A 78 -35.78 -15.75 2.17
N VAL A 79 -35.54 -16.98 1.70
CA VAL A 79 -35.96 -17.44 0.39
C VAL A 79 -37.22 -18.32 0.56
N THR A 80 -38.23 -18.08 -0.26
CA THR A 80 -39.42 -18.97 -0.34
C THR A 80 -39.06 -20.14 -1.25
N ALA A 81 -38.93 -21.33 -0.69
CA ALA A 81 -38.50 -22.53 -1.42
C ALA A 81 -39.40 -22.88 -2.58
N PRO A 82 -38.92 -23.14 -3.79
CA PRO A 82 -39.61 -24.06 -4.73
C PRO A 82 -39.36 -25.50 -4.29
N ALA A 83 -40.34 -26.37 -4.51
CA ALA A 83 -40.37 -27.77 -4.11
C ALA A 83 -39.16 -28.57 -4.66
N PRO A 84 -38.72 -29.64 -3.96
CA PRO A 84 -37.48 -30.32 -4.25
C PRO A 84 -37.53 -31.18 -5.50
N SER A 85 -36.61 -30.97 -6.42
CA SER A 85 -36.23 -31.97 -7.41
C SER A 85 -35.07 -32.76 -6.84
N SER A 86 -35.33 -34.02 -6.58
CA SER A 86 -34.40 -35.03 -6.13
C SER A 86 -33.33 -35.32 -7.20
N THR A 87 -32.07 -35.14 -6.87
CA THR A 87 -30.98 -36.00 -7.38
C THR A 87 -29.98 -36.21 -6.27
N THR A 88 -29.93 -37.44 -5.83
CA THR A 88 -28.90 -38.04 -5.00
C THR A 88 -27.61 -38.17 -5.81
N GLU A 89 -26.50 -37.73 -5.23
CA GLU A 89 -25.21 -38.38 -5.50
C GLU A 89 -24.27 -38.18 -4.30
N ASP A 90 -24.00 -39.29 -3.70
CA ASP A 90 -22.81 -39.87 -3.09
C ASP A 90 -21.86 -38.98 -2.25
N ASP A 91 -22.00 -39.32 -0.98
CA ASP A 91 -21.04 -39.12 0.10
C ASP A 91 -19.87 -40.12 -0.09
N ALA A 92 -18.69 -39.65 -0.41
CA ALA A 92 -17.44 -40.42 -0.29
C ALA A 92 -16.38 -39.55 0.38
N PRO A 93 -15.80 -40.00 1.50
CA PRO A 93 -14.80 -39.23 2.23
C PRO A 93 -13.43 -39.27 1.51
N GLU A 94 -12.85 -38.09 1.25
CA GLU A 94 -11.48 -37.97 0.74
C GLU A 94 -10.44 -38.35 1.81
N PRO A 95 -9.34 -39.02 1.42
CA PRO A 95 -8.34 -39.53 2.35
C PRO A 95 -7.40 -38.44 2.82
N ASN A 96 -7.27 -38.32 4.14
CA ASN A 96 -6.23 -37.51 4.78
C ASN A 96 -4.84 -38.09 4.51
N LEU A 97 -3.98 -37.31 3.86
CA LEU A 97 -2.56 -37.57 3.71
C LEU A 97 -1.77 -36.83 4.79
N VAL A 98 -1.23 -37.63 5.73
CA VAL A 98 -0.04 -37.41 6.57
C VAL A 98 -0.05 -36.27 7.60
N GLY A 99 0.03 -36.66 8.88
CA GLY A 99 0.41 -35.81 9.99
C GLY A 99 0.10 -36.46 11.35
N TYR A 100 1.11 -36.91 12.08
CA TYR A 100 1.01 -37.48 13.43
C TYR A 100 0.36 -36.49 14.40
N GLY A 101 -0.87 -36.75 14.82
CA GLY A 101 -1.55 -36.08 15.90
C GLY A 101 -1.43 -36.86 17.22
N ALA A 102 -0.99 -36.19 18.28
CA ALA A 102 -0.89 -36.76 19.62
C ALA A 102 -2.27 -37.16 20.17
N ARG A 103 -2.32 -38.31 20.82
CA ARG A 103 -3.51 -38.83 21.53
C ARG A 103 -3.88 -37.91 22.71
N PRO A 104 -5.18 -37.70 22.97
CA PRO A 104 -5.60 -36.94 24.16
C PRO A 104 -5.42 -37.81 25.41
N GLU A 105 -4.57 -37.36 26.33
CA GLU A 105 -4.48 -37.89 27.70
C GLU A 105 -5.60 -37.32 28.56
N HIS A 106 -6.19 -38.21 29.37
CA HIS A 106 -7.24 -37.89 30.32
C HIS A 106 -6.73 -36.93 31.43
N ALA A 107 -7.37 -35.80 31.54
CA ALA A 107 -7.12 -34.81 32.59
C ALA A 107 -7.64 -35.32 33.95
N GLY A 108 -6.74 -35.85 34.77
CA GLY A 108 -6.95 -35.98 36.20
C GLY A 108 -6.70 -34.63 36.89
N ARG A 109 -7.70 -34.09 37.59
CA ARG A 109 -7.55 -32.86 38.40
C ARG A 109 -6.50 -33.08 39.50
N PRO A 110 -5.50 -32.20 39.69
CA PRO A 110 -4.59 -32.27 40.80
C PRO A 110 -5.28 -31.80 42.09
N VAL A 111 -5.27 -32.66 43.10
CA VAL A 111 -5.74 -32.37 44.45
C VAL A 111 -4.69 -31.50 45.16
N ARG A 112 -5.10 -30.35 45.65
CA ARG A 112 -4.25 -29.39 46.38
C ARG A 112 -3.93 -29.91 47.79
N ARG A 113 -2.65 -30.26 48.04
CA ARG A 113 -2.16 -30.61 49.37
C ARG A 113 -2.24 -29.41 50.31
N ALA A 114 -2.86 -29.60 51.48
CA ALA A 114 -2.95 -28.62 52.53
C ALA A 114 -1.55 -28.34 53.14
N ARG A 115 -1.16 -27.07 53.19
CA ARG A 115 0.09 -26.60 53.78
C ARG A 115 -0.10 -26.49 55.28
N ARG A 116 0.63 -27.30 56.08
CA ARG A 116 0.74 -27.15 57.52
C ARG A 116 1.50 -25.85 57.88
N VAL A 117 0.85 -24.98 58.66
CA VAL A 117 1.47 -23.79 59.24
C VAL A 117 1.91 -24.11 60.68
N PRO A 118 3.16 -23.84 61.09
CA PRO A 118 3.55 -23.94 62.49
C PRO A 118 2.96 -22.75 63.26
N ALA A 119 2.40 -23.05 64.44
CA ALA A 119 1.91 -22.06 65.39
C ALA A 119 3.08 -21.38 66.11
N GLY A 120 3.17 -20.05 65.97
CA GLY A 120 4.04 -19.19 66.75
C GLY A 120 3.31 -17.85 66.91
N VAL A 121 2.73 -17.70 68.15
CA VAL A 121 2.00 -16.49 68.53
C VAL A 121 2.99 -15.45 69.03
N VAL A 122 2.99 -14.26 68.36
CA VAL A 122 3.56 -13.01 68.85
C VAL A 122 2.45 -11.98 68.88
N PRO A 123 2.16 -11.26 69.97
CA PRO A 123 1.05 -10.31 70.03
C PRO A 123 1.40 -9.04 69.20
N ALA A 124 0.55 -8.72 68.23
CA ALA A 124 0.66 -7.52 67.41
C ALA A 124 0.09 -6.29 68.13
N ALA A 125 0.84 -5.20 68.06
CA ALA A 125 0.41 -3.86 68.46
C ALA A 125 -0.82 -3.38 67.64
N PRO A 126 -1.65 -2.46 68.09
CA PRO A 126 -2.85 -2.03 67.41
C PRO A 126 -2.51 -1.27 66.14
N VAL A 127 -2.85 -1.90 65.01
CA VAL A 127 -2.78 -1.25 63.70
C VAL A 127 -3.92 -0.27 63.59
N VAL A 128 -3.59 1.01 63.49
CA VAL A 128 -4.52 2.08 63.06
C VAL A 128 -5.06 1.70 61.68
N ARG A 129 -6.34 1.36 61.62
CA ARG A 129 -7.06 1.16 60.35
C ARG A 129 -7.09 2.50 59.60
N ARG A 130 -6.20 2.67 58.63
CA ARG A 130 -6.44 3.63 57.56
C ARG A 130 -7.61 3.12 56.74
N ASP A 131 -8.62 3.96 56.53
CA ASP A 131 -9.73 3.68 55.66
C ASP A 131 -9.19 3.15 54.31
N ARG A 132 -9.47 1.87 54.07
CA ARG A 132 -9.12 1.24 52.80
C ARG A 132 -10.07 1.82 51.78
N ALA A 133 -9.60 2.73 50.93
CA ALA A 133 -10.32 3.12 49.76
C ALA A 133 -10.83 1.86 49.05
N GLU A 134 -12.13 1.80 48.82
CA GLU A 134 -12.79 0.63 48.24
C GLU A 134 -12.15 0.41 46.87
N ARG A 135 -11.53 -0.75 46.64
CA ARG A 135 -10.85 -1.04 45.37
C ARG A 135 -11.86 -0.99 44.25
N PRO A 136 -11.52 -0.34 43.11
CA PRO A 136 -12.44 -0.21 41.96
C PRO A 136 -12.97 -1.58 41.54
N ARG A 137 -14.28 -1.71 41.46
CA ARG A 137 -14.96 -2.95 41.05
C ARG A 137 -14.73 -3.17 39.56
N SER A 138 -13.95 -4.19 39.18
CA SER A 138 -13.64 -4.53 37.80
C SER A 138 -13.33 -6.02 37.66
N THR A 139 -13.67 -6.58 36.50
CA THR A 139 -13.37 -7.98 36.16
C THR A 139 -11.88 -8.18 35.81
N PRO A 140 -11.32 -9.41 35.94
CA PRO A 140 -9.93 -9.68 35.60
C PRO A 140 -9.54 -9.26 34.15
N PRO A 141 -10.37 -9.49 33.12
CA PRO A 141 -10.07 -9.01 31.76
C PRO A 141 -9.96 -7.48 31.66
N VAL A 142 -10.84 -6.75 32.38
CA VAL A 142 -10.83 -5.27 32.41
C VAL A 142 -9.58 -4.73 33.10
N ARG A 143 -9.13 -5.36 34.16
CA ARG A 143 -7.86 -5.01 34.84
C ARG A 143 -6.63 -5.27 33.95
N HIS A 144 -6.69 -6.33 33.16
CA HIS A 144 -5.63 -6.63 32.19
C HIS A 144 -5.56 -5.56 31.11
N LEU A 145 -6.71 -5.19 30.52
CA LEU A 145 -6.82 -4.13 29.51
C LEU A 145 -6.35 -2.78 30.06
N ALA A 146 -6.78 -2.39 31.25
CA ALA A 146 -6.35 -1.13 31.87
C ALA A 146 -4.83 -1.09 32.09
N ARG A 147 -4.20 -2.21 32.48
CA ARG A 147 -2.74 -2.32 32.59
C ARG A 147 -2.02 -2.21 31.24
N GLN A 148 -2.56 -2.83 30.20
CA GLN A 148 -2.01 -2.73 28.84
C GLN A 148 -2.06 -1.30 28.32
N LEU A 149 -3.12 -0.55 28.65
CA LEU A 149 -3.32 0.84 28.22
C LEU A 149 -2.75 1.89 29.19
N GLY A 150 -2.12 1.47 30.30
CA GLY A 150 -1.56 2.36 31.31
C GLY A 150 -2.61 3.19 32.07
N ILE A 151 -3.86 2.73 32.14
CA ILE A 151 -4.98 3.45 32.75
C ILE A 151 -5.14 3.03 34.22
N ASP A 152 -5.18 4.04 35.10
CA ASP A 152 -5.48 3.85 36.51
C ASP A 152 -6.99 3.69 36.71
N LEU A 153 -7.42 2.50 37.16
CA LEU A 153 -8.84 2.19 37.40
C LEU A 153 -9.50 3.03 38.49
N GLU A 154 -8.73 3.68 39.38
CA GLU A 154 -9.26 4.58 40.41
C GLU A 154 -9.83 5.87 39.78
N ARG A 155 -9.40 6.19 38.55
CA ARG A 155 -9.87 7.36 37.78
C ARG A 155 -10.98 7.04 36.79
N VAL A 156 -11.41 5.78 36.72
CA VAL A 156 -12.44 5.33 35.78
C VAL A 156 -13.77 5.19 36.51
N THR A 157 -14.78 5.90 36.06
CA THR A 157 -16.16 5.74 36.56
C THR A 157 -16.81 4.56 35.86
N GLY A 158 -17.20 3.52 36.64
CA GLY A 158 -17.87 2.35 36.08
C GLY A 158 -19.32 2.63 35.70
N THR A 159 -19.72 2.25 34.47
CA THR A 159 -21.10 2.34 33.95
C THR A 159 -21.89 1.04 34.08
N GLY A 160 -21.24 -0.06 34.46
CA GLY A 160 -21.90 -1.35 34.67
C GLY A 160 -22.73 -1.43 35.96
N PRO A 161 -23.47 -2.54 36.17
CA PRO A 161 -24.27 -2.76 37.38
C PRO A 161 -23.46 -2.58 38.67
N ASP A 162 -24.04 -1.88 39.65
CA ASP A 162 -23.40 -1.55 40.92
C ASP A 162 -22.03 -0.84 40.82
N GLY A 163 -21.85 -0.01 39.77
CA GLY A 163 -20.63 0.73 39.57
C GLY A 163 -19.45 -0.12 39.06
N LEU A 164 -19.73 -1.28 38.45
CA LEU A 164 -18.72 -2.13 37.82
C LEU A 164 -18.09 -1.44 36.62
N ILE A 165 -16.74 -1.36 36.61
CA ILE A 165 -15.99 -0.83 35.48
C ILE A 165 -16.00 -1.89 34.35
N THR A 166 -16.50 -1.47 33.18
CA THR A 166 -16.60 -2.27 31.96
C THR A 166 -15.37 -2.09 31.05
N ARG A 167 -15.26 -2.89 29.98
CA ARG A 167 -14.23 -2.68 28.93
C ARG A 167 -14.41 -1.34 28.22
N ASP A 168 -15.65 -0.95 28.00
CA ASP A 168 -16.00 0.30 27.29
C ASP A 168 -15.62 1.52 28.10
N ASP A 169 -15.74 1.48 29.44
CA ASP A 169 -15.30 2.55 30.33
C ASP A 169 -13.79 2.77 30.23
N VAL A 170 -13.02 1.68 30.24
CA VAL A 170 -11.56 1.75 30.08
C VAL A 170 -11.18 2.26 28.70
N ALA A 171 -11.85 1.79 27.63
CA ALA A 171 -11.62 2.25 26.28
C ALA A 171 -12.01 3.75 26.10
N ALA A 172 -13.09 4.19 26.73
CA ALA A 172 -13.51 5.60 26.70
C ALA A 172 -12.49 6.53 27.38
N VAL A 173 -11.89 6.09 28.51
CA VAL A 173 -10.82 6.84 29.18
C VAL A 173 -9.53 6.82 28.34
N ALA A 174 -9.17 5.68 27.73
CA ALA A 174 -8.05 5.60 26.79
C ALA A 174 -8.19 6.61 25.65
N ASN A 175 -9.36 6.65 25.04
CA ASN A 175 -9.66 7.60 23.97
C ASN A 175 -9.61 9.07 24.42
N ARG A 176 -10.01 9.38 25.67
CA ARG A 176 -9.93 10.74 26.24
C ARG A 176 -8.50 11.16 26.57
N VAL A 177 -7.64 10.26 27.02
CA VAL A 177 -6.24 10.55 27.35
C VAL A 177 -5.42 10.83 26.08
N THR A 178 -5.81 10.25 24.92
CA THR A 178 -5.19 10.54 23.63
C THR A 178 -5.68 11.84 22.98
N ASP A 179 -6.71 12.48 23.53
CA ASP A 179 -7.40 13.64 22.91
C ASP A 179 -6.98 14.99 23.55
N SER A 180 -5.69 15.16 23.82
CA SER A 180 -5.14 16.42 24.35
C SER A 180 -4.73 17.42 23.25
N GLY A 181 -5.65 17.67 22.28
CA GLY A 181 -5.46 18.67 21.21
C GLY A 181 -6.33 18.39 19.99
N PRO A 182 -6.32 19.25 18.96
CA PRO A 182 -7.05 19.02 17.73
C PRO A 182 -6.38 17.88 16.93
N VAL A 183 -6.84 16.65 17.15
CA VAL A 183 -6.40 15.46 16.42
C VAL A 183 -7.37 15.19 15.25
N THR A 184 -6.85 15.22 14.03
CA THR A 184 -7.61 14.80 12.85
C THR A 184 -7.28 13.33 12.56
N ARG A 185 -8.27 12.46 12.59
CA ARG A 185 -8.15 11.05 12.21
C ARG A 185 -8.59 10.87 10.77
N ILE A 186 -7.68 10.42 9.90
CA ILE A 186 -7.94 10.21 8.49
C ILE A 186 -7.96 8.68 8.25
N PRO A 187 -9.08 8.11 7.81
CA PRO A 187 -9.15 6.68 7.50
C PRO A 187 -8.25 6.35 6.30
N ILE A 188 -7.55 5.21 6.38
CA ILE A 188 -6.68 4.70 5.31
C ILE A 188 -7.51 3.75 4.46
N ARG A 189 -7.91 4.18 3.25
CA ARG A 189 -8.78 3.42 2.34
C ARG A 189 -8.33 3.60 0.89
N GLY A 190 -8.82 2.72 -0.02
CA GLY A 190 -8.62 2.81 -1.46
C GLY A 190 -7.15 2.94 -1.85
N VAL A 191 -6.84 3.80 -2.80
CA VAL A 191 -5.49 4.04 -3.33
C VAL A 191 -4.43 4.22 -2.23
N ARG A 192 -4.75 4.96 -1.15
CA ARG A 192 -3.80 5.18 -0.05
C ARG A 192 -3.43 3.89 0.68
N LYS A 193 -4.40 2.98 0.91
CA LYS A 193 -4.16 1.67 1.54
C LYS A 193 -3.22 0.83 0.68
N HIS A 194 -3.51 0.73 -0.62
CA HIS A 194 -2.70 -0.04 -1.57
C HIS A 194 -1.30 0.53 -1.75
N THR A 195 -1.18 1.85 -1.92
CA THR A 195 0.13 2.52 -2.01
C THR A 195 0.96 2.28 -0.75
N ALA A 196 0.36 2.36 0.44
CA ALA A 196 1.07 2.10 1.68
C ALA A 196 1.59 0.65 1.75
N ALA A 197 0.76 -0.32 1.39
CA ALA A 197 1.17 -1.73 1.34
C ALA A 197 2.28 -1.97 0.32
N ALA A 198 2.17 -1.40 -0.89
CA ALA A 198 3.18 -1.50 -1.94
C ALA A 198 4.52 -0.87 -1.52
N MET A 199 4.50 0.30 -0.88
CA MET A 199 5.72 0.96 -0.39
C MET A 199 6.39 0.18 0.75
N VAL A 200 5.62 -0.37 1.67
CA VAL A 200 6.14 -1.25 2.74
C VAL A 200 6.76 -2.51 2.13
N ALA A 201 6.06 -3.18 1.21
CA ALA A 201 6.59 -4.35 0.53
C ALA A 201 7.91 -4.03 -0.19
N SER A 202 7.97 -2.96 -0.98
CA SER A 202 9.18 -2.55 -1.68
C SER A 202 10.34 -2.24 -0.73
N ALA A 203 10.11 -1.37 0.26
CA ALA A 203 11.16 -0.86 1.14
C ALA A 203 11.79 -1.96 2.04
N PHE A 204 11.03 -3.01 2.38
CA PHE A 204 11.49 -4.07 3.28
C PHE A 204 11.87 -5.38 2.58
N THR A 205 11.61 -5.52 1.27
CA THR A 205 12.03 -6.71 0.50
C THR A 205 13.22 -6.42 -0.41
N ALA A 206 13.32 -5.21 -0.97
CA ALA A 206 14.43 -4.80 -1.82
C ALA A 206 15.44 -3.96 -1.00
N PRO A 207 16.69 -4.41 -0.82
CA PRO A 207 17.75 -3.59 -0.21
C PRO A 207 18.07 -2.40 -1.10
N HIS A 208 17.55 -1.22 -0.75
CA HIS A 208 17.75 0.00 -1.52
C HIS A 208 19.13 0.60 -1.29
N VAL A 209 19.80 0.97 -2.37
CA VAL A 209 20.96 1.87 -2.36
C VAL A 209 20.65 3.06 -3.26
N THR A 210 21.07 4.25 -2.86
CA THR A 210 20.92 5.46 -3.66
C THR A 210 22.28 6.10 -3.91
N VAL A 211 22.57 6.39 -5.17
CA VAL A 211 23.74 7.15 -5.60
C VAL A 211 23.29 8.50 -6.20
N PHE A 212 24.12 9.52 -6.05
CA PHE A 212 23.81 10.88 -6.49
C PHE A 212 24.87 11.39 -7.46
N HIS A 213 24.44 12.11 -8.47
CA HIS A 213 25.34 12.79 -9.41
C HIS A 213 24.78 14.17 -9.78
N THR A 214 25.56 15.20 -9.54
CA THR A 214 25.18 16.59 -9.88
C THR A 214 25.83 16.95 -11.19
N ILE A 215 25.03 17.41 -12.15
CA ILE A 215 25.40 17.66 -13.55
C ILE A 215 24.99 19.04 -14.02
N ASP A 216 25.67 19.55 -15.05
CA ASP A 216 25.30 20.74 -15.79
C ASP A 216 24.31 20.36 -16.90
N VAL A 217 23.07 20.82 -16.80
CA VAL A 217 22.00 20.55 -17.79
C VAL A 217 21.73 21.75 -18.72
N THR A 218 22.65 22.72 -18.78
CA THR A 218 22.47 23.91 -19.63
C THR A 218 22.32 23.53 -21.09
N ALA A 219 23.19 22.64 -21.62
CA ALA A 219 23.10 22.19 -23.00
C ALA A 219 21.78 21.42 -23.28
N ALA A 220 21.32 20.58 -22.35
CA ALA A 220 20.05 19.88 -22.49
C ALA A 220 18.84 20.86 -22.52
N ARG A 221 18.92 21.93 -21.73
CA ARG A 221 17.92 23.01 -21.75
C ARG A 221 17.92 23.80 -23.04
N GLU A 222 19.10 24.13 -23.56
CA GLU A 222 19.28 24.81 -24.84
C GLU A 222 18.75 23.95 -25.99
N LEU A 223 19.05 22.63 -25.98
CA LEU A 223 18.49 21.67 -26.93
C LEU A 223 16.95 21.66 -26.86
N SER A 224 16.38 21.58 -25.65
CA SER A 224 14.93 21.65 -25.42
C SER A 224 14.31 22.90 -26.03
N ALA A 225 14.91 24.05 -25.81
CA ALA A 225 14.41 25.34 -26.33
C ALA A 225 14.49 25.39 -27.85
N ARG A 226 15.61 24.96 -28.45
CA ARG A 226 15.83 24.91 -29.89
C ARG A 226 14.83 24.00 -30.58
N LEU A 227 14.73 22.76 -30.15
CA LEU A 227 13.79 21.79 -30.76
C LEU A 227 12.33 22.20 -30.59
N THR A 228 11.97 22.86 -29.49
CA THR A 228 10.62 23.43 -29.34
C THR A 228 10.36 24.54 -30.35
N ALA A 229 11.33 25.39 -30.61
CA ALA A 229 11.20 26.45 -31.59
C ALA A 229 11.13 25.94 -33.05
N GLU A 230 11.88 24.91 -33.37
CA GLU A 230 11.96 24.29 -34.69
C GLU A 230 10.73 23.45 -35.03
N THR A 231 10.25 22.67 -34.09
CA THR A 231 9.12 21.73 -34.31
C THR A 231 7.76 22.31 -33.96
N GLY A 232 7.71 23.40 -33.20
CA GLY A 232 6.47 23.92 -32.62
C GLY A 232 5.84 23.03 -31.53
N ALA A 233 6.42 21.85 -31.28
CA ALA A 233 6.00 20.95 -30.23
C ALA A 233 6.77 21.23 -28.93
N LYS A 234 6.09 21.22 -27.78
CA LYS A 234 6.74 21.45 -26.48
C LYS A 234 7.61 20.25 -26.09
N ILE A 235 8.91 20.34 -26.33
CA ILE A 235 9.90 19.34 -25.95
C ILE A 235 10.57 19.79 -24.65
N GLY A 236 10.09 19.30 -23.49
CA GLY A 236 10.61 19.66 -22.17
C GLY A 236 11.88 18.89 -21.77
N LEU A 237 12.60 19.37 -20.75
CA LEU A 237 13.77 18.69 -20.19
C LEU A 237 13.47 17.24 -19.78
N LEU A 238 12.26 16.96 -19.26
CA LEU A 238 11.85 15.60 -18.91
C LEU A 238 11.87 14.66 -20.12
N ALA A 239 11.48 15.13 -21.31
CA ALA A 239 11.51 14.29 -22.52
C ALA A 239 12.96 13.94 -22.92
N ILE A 240 13.87 14.91 -22.84
CA ILE A 240 15.30 14.71 -23.10
C ILE A 240 15.88 13.71 -22.10
N VAL A 241 15.61 13.90 -20.80
CA VAL A 241 16.07 12.95 -19.76
C VAL A 241 15.47 11.56 -19.98
N SER A 242 14.17 11.46 -20.30
CA SER A 242 13.51 10.17 -20.57
C SER A 242 14.14 9.43 -21.74
N ARG A 243 14.46 10.14 -22.82
CA ARG A 243 15.15 9.56 -23.97
C ARG A 243 16.55 9.10 -23.61
N ALA A 244 17.33 9.93 -22.90
CA ALA A 244 18.67 9.59 -22.41
C ALA A 244 18.65 8.37 -21.47
N VAL A 245 17.65 8.27 -20.59
CA VAL A 245 17.44 7.10 -19.71
C VAL A 245 17.16 5.84 -20.53
N CYS A 246 16.29 5.89 -21.54
CA CYS A 246 16.01 4.73 -22.39
C CYS A 246 17.28 4.24 -23.12
N LEU A 247 18.11 5.16 -23.62
CA LEU A 247 19.40 4.82 -24.24
C LEU A 247 20.38 4.21 -23.22
N GLY A 248 20.40 4.75 -21.99
CA GLY A 248 21.20 4.22 -20.90
C GLY A 248 20.76 2.82 -20.49
N LEU A 249 19.45 2.56 -20.38
CA LEU A 249 18.92 1.25 -20.01
C LEU A 249 19.21 0.17 -21.06
N ALA A 250 19.32 0.54 -22.34
CA ALA A 250 19.76 -0.39 -23.38
C ALA A 250 21.22 -0.83 -23.22
N ALA A 251 22.08 0.04 -22.66
CA ALA A 251 23.48 -0.28 -22.35
C ALA A 251 23.66 -0.95 -20.96
N HIS A 252 22.73 -0.73 -20.05
CA HIS A 252 22.74 -1.23 -18.66
C HIS A 252 21.44 -2.00 -18.35
N PRO A 253 21.24 -3.19 -18.97
CA PRO A 253 19.98 -3.94 -18.87
C PRO A 253 19.66 -4.44 -17.45
N GLU A 254 20.64 -4.52 -16.56
CA GLU A 254 20.46 -4.87 -15.15
C GLU A 254 19.54 -3.88 -14.42
N LEU A 255 19.54 -2.59 -14.79
CA LEU A 255 18.63 -1.58 -14.25
C LEU A 255 17.21 -1.66 -14.82
N ASN A 256 17.04 -2.35 -15.96
CA ASN A 256 15.75 -2.61 -16.60
C ASN A 256 15.33 -4.07 -16.38
N SER A 257 15.31 -4.49 -15.12
CA SER A 257 15.04 -5.85 -14.72
C SER A 257 14.22 -5.94 -13.43
N ARG A 258 13.89 -7.15 -13.01
CA ARG A 258 13.26 -7.40 -11.71
C ARG A 258 13.82 -8.66 -11.06
N TRP A 259 13.82 -8.65 -9.74
CA TRP A 259 14.04 -9.84 -8.92
C TRP A 259 12.77 -10.67 -8.85
N GLU A 260 12.82 -11.94 -9.29
CA GLU A 260 11.71 -12.90 -9.20
C GLU A 260 12.02 -13.94 -8.12
N ASP A 261 11.43 -13.74 -6.93
CA ASP A 261 11.73 -14.57 -5.77
C ASP A 261 11.17 -15.99 -5.91
N GLY A 262 10.02 -16.15 -6.57
CA GLY A 262 9.35 -17.44 -6.73
C GLY A 262 10.13 -18.44 -7.59
N THR A 263 10.83 -17.96 -8.62
CA THR A 263 11.66 -18.77 -9.54
C THR A 263 13.15 -18.66 -9.25
N GLN A 264 13.56 -17.76 -8.34
CA GLN A 264 14.97 -17.43 -8.04
C GLN A 264 15.73 -16.96 -9.30
N GLU A 265 15.11 -16.07 -10.07
CA GLU A 265 15.64 -15.54 -11.32
C GLU A 265 15.68 -14.02 -11.32
N ILE A 266 16.59 -13.44 -12.11
CA ILE A 266 16.54 -12.03 -12.51
C ILE A 266 15.96 -11.98 -13.91
N VAL A 267 14.82 -11.32 -14.07
CA VAL A 267 14.15 -11.14 -15.36
C VAL A 267 14.58 -9.82 -15.95
N GLN A 268 15.37 -9.84 -17.04
CA GLN A 268 15.77 -8.64 -17.79
C GLN A 268 14.81 -8.40 -18.95
N TYR A 269 14.34 -7.14 -19.08
CA TYR A 269 13.41 -6.78 -20.12
C TYR A 269 14.13 -6.25 -21.37
N GLY A 270 13.81 -6.80 -22.55
CA GLY A 270 14.31 -6.33 -23.84
C GLY A 270 13.58 -5.08 -24.36
N TYR A 271 12.65 -4.52 -23.58
CA TYR A 271 11.88 -3.32 -23.87
C TYR A 271 11.86 -2.41 -22.65
N VAL A 272 11.54 -1.14 -22.80
CA VAL A 272 11.44 -0.19 -21.68
C VAL A 272 10.01 0.34 -21.59
N ASN A 273 9.31 0.00 -20.52
CA ASN A 273 8.05 0.64 -20.13
C ASN A 273 8.39 1.69 -19.07
N LEU A 274 8.50 2.95 -19.50
CA LEU A 274 9.00 4.03 -18.66
C LEU A 274 7.91 4.61 -17.78
N GLY A 275 7.98 4.35 -16.48
CA GLY A 275 7.10 4.90 -15.46
C GLY A 275 7.42 6.37 -15.17
N ILE A 276 6.38 7.19 -15.05
CA ILE A 276 6.51 8.60 -14.65
C ILE A 276 5.67 8.81 -13.39
N ALA A 277 6.34 9.11 -12.28
CA ALA A 277 5.64 9.40 -11.03
C ALA A 277 4.85 10.71 -11.14
N ALA A 278 3.55 10.63 -10.97
CA ALA A 278 2.63 11.75 -11.07
C ALA A 278 1.86 11.94 -9.76
N ALA A 279 1.93 13.15 -9.19
CA ALA A 279 1.09 13.53 -8.05
C ALA A 279 -0.32 13.89 -8.55
N THR A 280 -1.33 13.27 -7.94
CA THR A 280 -2.75 13.53 -8.22
C THR A 280 -3.51 13.80 -6.94
N ASP A 281 -4.73 14.31 -7.03
CA ASP A 281 -5.61 14.56 -5.87
C ASP A 281 -5.93 13.27 -5.10
N ARG A 282 -5.87 12.11 -5.76
CA ARG A 282 -6.09 10.79 -5.16
C ARG A 282 -4.84 10.18 -4.53
N GLY A 283 -3.65 10.75 -4.77
CA GLY A 283 -2.36 10.26 -4.31
C GLY A 283 -1.35 10.14 -5.45
N LEU A 284 -0.22 9.50 -5.17
CA LEU A 284 0.83 9.23 -6.15
C LEU A 284 0.45 8.04 -7.02
N VAL A 285 0.50 8.22 -8.33
CA VAL A 285 0.35 7.16 -9.33
C VAL A 285 1.57 7.13 -10.25
N VAL A 286 1.90 5.97 -10.80
CA VAL A 286 3.06 5.79 -11.69
C VAL A 286 2.61 5.14 -13.00
N PRO A 287 1.91 5.90 -13.87
CA PRO A 287 1.62 5.43 -15.21
C PRO A 287 2.90 5.32 -16.04
N ASN A 288 2.91 4.46 -17.06
CA ASN A 288 4.09 4.23 -17.89
C ASN A 288 3.80 4.41 -19.38
N VAL A 289 4.85 4.86 -20.10
CA VAL A 289 4.91 4.87 -21.57
C VAL A 289 5.42 3.52 -22.01
N LYS A 290 4.61 2.77 -22.76
CA LYS A 290 4.99 1.47 -23.30
C LYS A 290 6.04 1.61 -24.39
N ASP A 291 6.98 0.66 -24.45
CA ASP A 291 8.04 0.59 -25.46
C ASP A 291 8.79 1.92 -25.68
N ALA A 292 8.96 2.69 -24.59
CA ALA A 292 9.53 4.03 -24.62
C ALA A 292 10.91 4.10 -25.27
N GLY A 293 11.67 2.99 -25.25
CA GLY A 293 12.98 2.90 -25.89
C GLY A 293 12.96 3.04 -27.41
N THR A 294 11.82 2.79 -28.06
CA THR A 294 11.66 2.89 -29.52
C THR A 294 11.25 4.30 -30.01
N LEU A 295 10.81 5.17 -29.08
CA LEU A 295 10.29 6.47 -29.42
C LEU A 295 11.41 7.47 -29.71
N ALA A 296 11.28 8.21 -30.83
CA ALA A 296 12.07 9.40 -31.07
C ALA A 296 11.70 10.53 -30.10
N LEU A 297 12.57 11.51 -29.91
CA LEU A 297 12.38 12.56 -28.92
C LEU A 297 11.05 13.33 -29.02
N PRO A 298 10.55 13.71 -30.23
CA PRO A 298 9.24 14.36 -30.37
C PRO A 298 8.08 13.44 -29.95
N GLU A 299 8.15 12.15 -30.28
CA GLU A 299 7.15 11.14 -29.91
C GLU A 299 7.16 10.91 -28.41
N MET A 300 8.35 10.83 -27.79
CA MET A 300 8.51 10.74 -26.33
C MET A 300 7.87 11.97 -25.64
N ALA A 301 8.10 13.17 -26.15
CA ALA A 301 7.52 14.39 -25.59
C ALA A 301 5.99 14.38 -25.66
N ALA A 302 5.41 13.93 -26.78
CA ALA A 302 3.97 13.80 -26.97
C ALA A 302 3.39 12.74 -26.02
N ALA A 303 4.00 11.55 -25.93
CA ALA A 303 3.57 10.47 -25.06
C ALA A 303 3.60 10.88 -23.57
N LEU A 304 4.63 11.60 -23.13
CA LEU A 304 4.73 12.12 -21.75
C LEU A 304 3.67 13.19 -21.46
N ALA A 305 3.34 14.05 -22.43
CA ALA A 305 2.30 15.06 -22.26
C ALA A 305 0.91 14.42 -22.13
N GLU A 306 0.59 13.43 -22.97
CA GLU A 306 -0.63 12.65 -22.90
C GLU A 306 -0.74 11.92 -21.55
N LEU A 307 0.30 11.14 -21.17
CA LEU A 307 0.38 10.38 -19.92
C LEU A 307 0.11 11.27 -18.70
N THR A 308 0.77 12.44 -18.67
CA THR A 308 0.63 13.38 -17.54
C THR A 308 -0.79 13.98 -17.50
N SER A 309 -1.39 14.25 -18.64
CA SER A 309 -2.77 14.77 -18.75
C SER A 309 -3.77 13.74 -18.25
N GLU A 310 -3.66 12.48 -18.68
CA GLU A 310 -4.51 11.37 -18.25
C GLU A 310 -4.39 11.12 -16.74
N ALA A 311 -3.15 11.10 -16.22
CA ALA A 311 -2.90 10.88 -14.81
C ALA A 311 -3.54 11.95 -13.92
N ARG A 312 -3.37 13.24 -14.29
CA ARG A 312 -3.97 14.37 -13.56
C ARG A 312 -5.49 14.37 -13.64
N ALA A 313 -6.05 13.94 -14.76
CA ALA A 313 -7.50 13.81 -14.94
C ALA A 313 -8.08 12.58 -14.19
N GLY A 314 -7.23 11.72 -13.62
CA GLY A 314 -7.64 10.47 -12.98
C GLY A 314 -8.20 9.43 -13.95
N LYS A 315 -7.79 9.52 -15.25
CA LYS A 315 -8.25 8.68 -16.36
C LYS A 315 -7.22 7.70 -16.89
N ALA A 316 -6.07 7.55 -16.19
CA ALA A 316 -5.05 6.57 -16.60
C ALA A 316 -5.65 5.15 -16.59
N SER A 317 -5.53 4.45 -17.71
CA SER A 317 -6.04 3.09 -17.86
C SER A 317 -5.24 2.09 -17.02
N PRO A 318 -5.82 0.95 -16.62
CA PRO A 318 -5.09 -0.11 -15.91
C PRO A 318 -3.83 -0.57 -16.66
N GLU A 319 -3.87 -0.63 -17.99
CA GLU A 319 -2.72 -0.99 -18.83
C GLU A 319 -1.56 -0.01 -18.68
N ARG A 320 -1.85 1.29 -18.53
CA ARG A 320 -0.82 2.31 -18.29
C ARG A 320 -0.29 2.30 -16.85
N LEU A 321 -1.04 1.74 -15.90
CA LEU A 321 -0.65 1.67 -14.49
C LEU A 321 0.11 0.39 -14.12
N THR A 322 0.23 -0.57 -15.05
CA THR A 322 0.87 -1.87 -14.81
C THR A 322 2.01 -2.11 -15.79
N GLY A 323 2.95 -3.00 -15.40
CA GLY A 323 4.02 -3.46 -16.27
C GLY A 323 5.09 -2.40 -16.60
N GLY A 324 5.29 -1.40 -15.71
CA GLY A 324 6.46 -0.54 -15.72
C GLY A 324 7.74 -1.33 -15.48
N THR A 325 8.87 -0.89 -16.06
CA THR A 325 10.16 -1.57 -15.92
C THR A 325 11.24 -0.69 -15.29
N PHE A 326 11.08 0.62 -15.38
CA PHE A 326 11.93 1.62 -14.75
C PHE A 326 11.13 2.90 -14.54
N THR A 327 11.35 3.61 -13.43
CA THR A 327 10.56 4.81 -13.10
C THR A 327 11.43 6.08 -13.05
N ILE A 328 10.89 7.19 -13.54
CA ILE A 328 11.42 8.54 -13.30
C ILE A 328 10.44 9.30 -12.38
N THR A 329 10.97 9.92 -11.34
CA THR A 329 10.23 10.84 -10.47
C THR A 329 10.85 12.23 -10.50
N ASN A 330 10.06 13.25 -10.84
CA ASN A 330 10.53 14.63 -10.88
C ASN A 330 10.12 15.39 -9.60
N ILE A 331 11.03 15.45 -8.64
CA ILE A 331 10.84 16.19 -7.38
C ILE A 331 11.29 17.66 -7.50
N GLY A 332 12.03 17.97 -8.55
CA GLY A 332 12.51 19.32 -8.82
C GLY A 332 11.42 20.35 -9.08
N VAL A 333 10.23 19.91 -9.53
CA VAL A 333 9.04 20.77 -9.69
C VAL A 333 8.58 21.39 -8.36
N PHE A 334 8.97 20.81 -7.23
CA PHE A 334 8.70 21.32 -5.88
C PHE A 334 9.88 22.12 -5.29
N GLY A 335 10.94 22.37 -6.06
CA GLY A 335 12.13 23.08 -5.63
C GLY A 335 13.13 22.26 -4.81
N VAL A 336 12.94 20.92 -4.75
CA VAL A 336 13.82 20.01 -4.00
C VAL A 336 15.05 19.65 -4.85
N GLU A 337 16.24 19.67 -4.24
CA GLU A 337 17.51 19.45 -4.94
C GLU A 337 17.83 17.99 -5.20
N ALA A 338 17.53 17.10 -4.26
CA ALA A 338 17.79 15.67 -4.33
C ALA A 338 16.85 14.90 -3.40
N GLY A 339 16.71 13.59 -3.60
CA GLY A 339 15.93 12.72 -2.74
C GLY A 339 16.33 11.26 -2.92
N THR A 340 15.90 10.40 -2.01
CA THR A 340 16.10 8.95 -2.07
C THR A 340 14.76 8.28 -2.38
N PRO A 341 14.39 8.09 -3.65
CA PRO A 341 13.11 7.50 -4.00
C PRO A 341 13.06 6.02 -3.62
N ILE A 342 11.89 5.57 -3.16
CA ILE A 342 11.62 4.14 -2.96
C ILE A 342 11.26 3.54 -4.33
N LEU A 343 11.77 2.34 -4.61
CA LEU A 343 11.49 1.61 -5.84
C LEU A 343 9.99 1.32 -5.97
N ASN A 344 9.48 1.42 -7.19
CA ASN A 344 8.18 0.88 -7.50
C ASN A 344 8.25 -0.66 -7.43
N PRO A 345 7.28 -1.36 -6.81
CA PRO A 345 7.36 -2.81 -6.68
C PRO A 345 7.58 -3.53 -8.02
N GLY A 346 8.58 -4.40 -8.06
CA GLY A 346 8.92 -5.15 -9.26
C GLY A 346 9.84 -4.44 -10.26
N GLU A 347 10.38 -3.26 -9.91
CA GLU A 347 11.38 -2.55 -10.70
C GLU A 347 12.74 -2.59 -10.00
N ALA A 348 13.84 -2.70 -10.78
CA ALA A 348 15.20 -2.69 -10.25
C ALA A 348 15.78 -1.29 -10.07
N GLY A 349 15.20 -0.26 -10.70
CA GLY A 349 15.73 1.10 -10.67
C GLY A 349 14.67 2.20 -10.72
N ILE A 350 14.95 3.31 -10.03
CA ILE A 350 14.16 4.55 -10.08
C ILE A 350 15.10 5.75 -10.05
N LEU A 351 14.87 6.70 -10.95
CA LEU A 351 15.63 7.95 -11.06
C LEU A 351 14.81 9.13 -10.56
N ALA A 352 15.30 9.84 -9.54
CA ALA A 352 14.73 11.13 -9.15
C ALA A 352 15.51 12.29 -9.78
N LEU A 353 14.75 13.24 -10.33
CA LEU A 353 15.26 14.48 -10.89
C LEU A 353 15.08 15.61 -9.87
N GLY A 354 16.16 16.24 -9.48
CA GLY A 354 16.15 17.44 -8.64
C GLY A 354 15.78 18.70 -9.41
N ALA A 355 15.67 19.81 -8.70
CA ALA A 355 15.44 21.12 -9.32
C ALA A 355 16.66 21.58 -10.12
N ALA A 356 16.46 21.89 -11.40
CA ALA A 356 17.47 22.59 -12.19
C ALA A 356 17.55 24.05 -11.73
N GLN A 357 18.71 24.47 -11.23
CA GLN A 357 18.93 25.79 -10.64
C GLN A 357 20.19 26.42 -11.19
N ARG A 358 20.17 27.75 -11.42
CA ARG A 358 21.39 28.48 -11.79
C ARG A 358 22.34 28.56 -10.61
N ARG A 359 23.57 27.99 -10.83
CA ARG A 359 24.64 27.99 -9.81
C ARG A 359 25.98 28.32 -10.43
N PRO A 360 26.91 28.89 -9.66
CA PRO A 360 28.32 28.96 -10.07
C PRO A 360 28.82 27.52 -10.29
N TRP A 361 29.40 27.29 -11.47
CA TRP A 361 29.90 25.98 -11.86
C TRP A 361 31.19 26.11 -12.63
N GLU A 362 32.08 25.14 -12.56
CA GLU A 362 33.28 25.13 -13.38
C GLU A 362 32.88 24.84 -14.82
N PHE A 363 33.28 25.67 -15.76
CA PHE A 363 33.01 25.57 -17.18
C PHE A 363 34.18 26.15 -17.97
N GLU A 364 34.78 25.35 -18.85
CA GLU A 364 35.90 25.71 -19.73
C GLU A 364 37.10 26.38 -18.96
N GLY A 365 37.40 25.84 -17.77
CA GLY A 365 38.50 26.35 -16.92
C GLY A 365 38.20 27.64 -16.15
N GLY A 366 36.96 28.09 -16.13
CA GLY A 366 36.47 29.25 -15.40
C GLY A 366 35.23 28.94 -14.57
N ILE A 367 34.74 29.99 -13.87
CA ILE A 367 33.45 29.90 -13.14
C ILE A 367 32.40 30.61 -13.98
N ALA A 368 31.34 29.91 -14.33
CA ALA A 368 30.19 30.45 -15.01
C ALA A 368 28.88 30.12 -14.27
N LEU A 369 27.80 30.87 -14.54
CA LEU A 369 26.46 30.51 -14.07
C LEU A 369 25.86 29.49 -15.02
N ARG A 370 25.74 28.25 -14.56
CA ARG A 370 25.17 27.13 -15.32
C ARG A 370 23.87 26.64 -14.69
N GLU A 371 23.03 25.95 -15.45
CA GLU A 371 21.87 25.24 -14.92
C GLU A 371 22.33 23.88 -14.42
N VAL A 372 22.28 23.68 -13.11
CA VAL A 372 22.80 22.49 -12.44
C VAL A 372 21.65 21.73 -11.81
N MET A 373 21.64 20.40 -11.99
CA MET A 373 20.63 19.50 -11.46
C MET A 373 21.28 18.27 -10.83
N THR A 374 20.74 17.78 -9.73
CA THR A 374 21.15 16.51 -9.14
C THR A 374 20.25 15.38 -9.59
N LEU A 375 20.85 14.33 -10.09
CA LEU A 375 20.24 13.04 -10.38
C LEU A 375 20.42 12.12 -9.17
N SER A 376 19.36 11.45 -8.73
CA SER A 376 19.40 10.48 -7.63
C SER A 376 18.86 9.15 -8.13
N LEU A 377 19.72 8.14 -8.26
CA LEU A 377 19.34 6.80 -8.69
C LEU A 377 19.26 5.87 -7.49
N SER A 378 18.05 5.36 -7.19
CA SER A 378 17.90 4.24 -6.25
C SER A 378 17.73 2.94 -7.02
N PHE A 379 18.33 1.85 -6.51
CA PHE A 379 18.26 0.53 -7.13
C PHE A 379 18.21 -0.59 -6.10
N ASP A 380 17.70 -1.75 -6.53
CA ASP A 380 17.68 -2.99 -5.74
C ASP A 380 19.07 -3.63 -5.76
N HIS A 381 19.76 -3.63 -4.60
CA HIS A 381 21.13 -4.12 -4.50
C HIS A 381 21.26 -5.64 -4.63
N ARG A 382 20.18 -6.38 -4.76
CA ARG A 382 20.19 -7.81 -5.14
C ARG A 382 20.43 -8.00 -6.63
N VAL A 383 20.06 -6.99 -7.44
CA VAL A 383 20.08 -7.02 -8.91
C VAL A 383 21.21 -6.18 -9.48
N VAL A 384 21.43 -5.00 -8.88
CA VAL A 384 22.39 -3.98 -9.36
C VAL A 384 23.39 -3.70 -8.25
N ASP A 385 24.66 -3.76 -8.55
CA ASP A 385 25.71 -3.38 -7.61
C ASP A 385 26.10 -1.89 -7.71
N GLY A 386 26.96 -1.45 -6.80
CA GLY A 386 27.40 -0.05 -6.75
C GLY A 386 28.17 0.41 -7.98
N GLU A 387 28.91 -0.48 -8.64
CA GLU A 387 29.66 -0.19 -9.87
C GLU A 387 28.68 0.04 -11.04
N GLN A 388 27.75 -0.88 -11.24
CA GLN A 388 26.75 -0.83 -12.31
C GLN A 388 25.86 0.42 -12.19
N GLY A 389 25.30 0.67 -11.00
CA GLY A 389 24.48 1.86 -10.76
C GLY A 389 25.23 3.18 -10.94
N SER A 390 26.52 3.23 -10.51
CA SER A 390 27.35 4.43 -10.64
C SER A 390 27.75 4.66 -12.12
N ARG A 391 28.09 3.62 -12.87
CA ARG A 391 28.39 3.73 -14.31
C ARG A 391 27.20 4.26 -15.09
N PHE A 392 26.03 3.66 -14.90
CA PHE A 392 24.80 4.15 -15.53
C PHE A 392 24.57 5.64 -15.24
N LEU A 393 24.66 6.04 -13.97
CA LEU A 393 24.38 7.42 -13.57
C LEU A 393 25.42 8.42 -14.14
N ALA A 394 26.70 8.04 -14.16
CA ALA A 394 27.77 8.84 -14.75
C ALA A 394 27.63 8.98 -16.28
N GLU A 395 27.30 7.91 -16.99
CA GLU A 395 27.06 7.93 -18.43
C GLU A 395 25.82 8.74 -18.79
N LEU A 396 24.73 8.59 -18.00
CA LEU A 396 23.53 9.40 -18.16
C LEU A 396 23.85 10.90 -17.96
N GLY A 397 24.62 11.23 -16.93
CA GLY A 397 25.08 12.61 -16.67
C GLY A 397 25.87 13.16 -17.84
N ALA A 398 26.88 12.45 -18.30
CA ALA A 398 27.72 12.86 -19.43
C ALA A 398 26.92 13.04 -20.75
N ARG A 399 25.87 12.20 -20.96
CA ARG A 399 24.97 12.32 -22.13
C ARG A 399 24.13 13.57 -22.06
N LEU A 400 23.64 13.94 -20.87
CA LEU A 400 22.86 15.16 -20.65
C LEU A 400 23.69 16.42 -20.68
N GLU A 401 24.94 16.39 -20.21
CA GLU A 401 25.89 17.52 -20.26
C GLU A 401 26.29 17.85 -21.69
N ARG A 402 26.48 16.84 -22.53
CA ARG A 402 26.79 17.04 -23.97
C ARG A 402 25.54 17.43 -24.77
N ALA A 403 24.40 16.85 -24.41
CA ALA A 403 23.11 16.98 -25.09
C ALA A 403 23.24 16.88 -26.62
N ASP A 404 23.96 15.83 -27.07
CA ASP A 404 24.18 15.61 -28.51
C ASP A 404 22.85 15.23 -29.18
N GLU A 405 22.42 16.09 -30.09
CA GLU A 405 21.16 15.92 -30.82
C GLU A 405 21.16 14.62 -31.64
N GLY A 406 22.29 14.28 -32.27
CA GLY A 406 22.39 13.08 -33.11
C GLY A 406 22.23 11.78 -32.32
N GLU A 407 22.50 11.77 -31.01
CA GLU A 407 22.29 10.62 -30.13
C GLU A 407 20.87 10.62 -29.52
N LEU A 408 20.31 11.81 -29.23
CA LEU A 408 19.03 11.94 -28.51
C LEU A 408 17.80 11.99 -29.42
N THR A 409 17.95 12.35 -30.68
CA THR A 409 16.86 12.39 -31.66
C THR A 409 16.75 11.08 -32.42
#